data_da92b995f6cf62bd0315c0b71b716288
#
_entry.id   da92b995f6cf62bd0315c0b71b716288
#
_cell.length_a   1.000
_cell.length_b   1.000
_cell.length_c   1.000
_cell.angle_alpha   90.00
_cell.angle_beta   90.00
_cell.angle_gamma   90.00
#
_symmetry.space_group_name_H-M   'P 1'
#
loop_
_entity.id
_entity.type
_entity.pdbx_description
1 polymer ?
#
loop_
_entity_poly.entity_id
_entity_poly.type
_entity_poly.pdbx_seq_one_letter_code
_entity_poly.pdbx_strand_id
1 'polypeptide(L)'
;MTEPHIIVNDLTMAFGSFVLQRDLTFNVNRGDIFIIMGGSGCGKSTLLRHLIGLQQPAKGKVRYGDVSLWDAGPEERDRIMRGCGILYQSSALWSSMTLAENIAIPLEEYTDLSSAEIREIASLKLALVGLAGFEDYYPSEISGGMKKRAGLARAMALDPGILFFDEPSAGLDPISSHLLDNLILELRDSLGATVVIVTHELASIFAIGNNSVFLDADSKTMIASGDPKQLRAESKNHTVRSFLTRGLEDAPAEEGKAPGPDLCGTSQKEETKQKGEKL
;
A
#
# COMPACT_ATOMS: atom_id res chain seq x y z
N MET A 1 7.04 17.14 18.64
CA MET A 1 7.01 15.66 18.60
C MET A 1 5.63 15.28 18.08
N THR A 2 5.54 14.53 17.01
CA THR A 2 4.27 14.05 16.45
C THR A 2 3.67 13.01 17.41
N GLU A 3 2.38 13.13 17.70
CA GLU A 3 1.66 12.24 18.62
C GLU A 3 1.43 10.88 17.93
N PRO A 4 1.83 9.73 18.55
CA PRO A 4 1.54 8.42 18.00
C PRO A 4 0.03 8.15 17.93
N HIS A 5 -0.46 7.69 16.77
CA HIS A 5 -1.84 7.26 16.57
C HIS A 5 -1.99 5.75 16.79
N ILE A 6 -0.99 4.97 16.32
CA ILE A 6 -0.88 3.53 16.56
C ILE A 6 0.50 3.24 17.13
N ILE A 7 0.56 2.44 18.20
CA ILE A 7 1.80 2.00 18.83
C ILE A 7 1.83 0.49 18.79
N VAL A 8 2.88 -0.06 18.19
CA VAL A 8 3.15 -1.50 18.15
C VAL A 8 4.36 -1.77 19.05
N ASN A 9 4.17 -2.64 20.06
CA ASN A 9 5.19 -2.98 21.04
C ASN A 9 5.44 -4.49 21.07
N ASP A 10 6.67 -4.90 20.78
CA ASP A 10 7.18 -6.29 20.87
C ASP A 10 6.25 -7.33 20.23
N LEU A 11 5.62 -6.94 19.11
CA LEU A 11 4.61 -7.75 18.44
C LEU A 11 5.24 -8.99 17.83
N THR A 12 4.69 -10.16 18.12
CA THR A 12 5.05 -11.44 17.50
C THR A 12 3.83 -12.03 16.80
N MET A 13 3.99 -12.28 15.50
CA MET A 13 3.01 -12.93 14.64
C MET A 13 3.38 -14.40 14.47
N ALA A 14 2.49 -15.32 14.85
CA ALA A 14 2.75 -16.75 14.74
C ALA A 14 1.49 -17.55 14.39
N PHE A 15 1.69 -18.70 13.75
CA PHE A 15 0.68 -19.69 13.42
C PHE A 15 1.08 -21.03 14.05
N GLY A 16 0.53 -21.36 15.20
CA GLY A 16 0.98 -22.49 16.01
C GLY A 16 2.45 -22.32 16.41
N SER A 17 3.32 -23.25 16.06
CA SER A 17 4.76 -23.19 16.32
C SER A 17 5.54 -22.36 15.31
N PHE A 18 4.93 -21.97 14.18
CA PHE A 18 5.60 -21.19 13.13
C PHE A 18 5.54 -19.71 13.46
N VAL A 19 6.72 -19.12 13.75
CA VAL A 19 6.86 -17.66 13.93
C VAL A 19 7.09 -17.02 12.55
N LEU A 20 6.17 -16.14 12.16
CA LEU A 20 6.24 -15.39 10.91
C LEU A 20 7.12 -14.13 11.08
N GLN A 21 6.83 -13.34 12.13
CA GLN A 21 7.60 -12.15 12.51
C GLN A 21 7.63 -12.03 14.03
N ARG A 22 8.67 -11.40 14.58
CA ARG A 22 8.85 -11.20 16.02
C ARG A 22 9.47 -9.85 16.34
N ASP A 23 9.28 -9.44 17.58
CA ASP A 23 9.93 -8.26 18.17
C ASP A 23 9.69 -6.97 17.35
N LEU A 24 8.49 -6.85 16.73
CA LEU A 24 8.13 -5.67 15.97
C LEU A 24 7.77 -4.54 16.91
N THR A 25 8.50 -3.42 16.84
CA THR A 25 8.25 -2.23 17.65
C THR A 25 8.38 -0.98 16.79
N PHE A 26 7.27 -0.29 16.55
CA PHE A 26 7.22 0.95 15.77
C PHE A 26 5.98 1.77 16.11
N ASN A 27 5.98 3.04 15.69
CA ASN A 27 4.85 3.95 15.84
C ASN A 27 4.37 4.44 14.47
N VAL A 28 3.06 4.59 14.34
CA VAL A 28 2.41 5.34 13.27
C VAL A 28 1.91 6.64 13.90
N ASN A 29 2.38 7.78 13.43
CA ASN A 29 1.97 9.06 13.99
C ASN A 29 0.70 9.58 13.32
N ARG A 30 0.01 10.53 13.97
CA ARG A 30 -1.14 11.20 13.37
C ARG A 30 -0.73 11.94 12.10
N GLY A 31 -1.51 11.75 11.03
CA GLY A 31 -1.25 12.35 9.71
C GLY A 31 -0.11 11.70 8.92
N ASP A 32 0.49 10.59 9.40
CA ASP A 32 1.43 9.82 8.60
C ASP A 32 0.72 9.14 7.41
N ILE A 33 1.42 9.01 6.30
CA ILE A 33 1.20 7.94 5.31
C ILE A 33 2.30 6.91 5.58
N PHE A 34 1.96 5.94 6.43
CA PHE A 34 2.88 4.93 6.93
C PHE A 34 2.90 3.72 5.99
N ILE A 35 4.07 3.36 5.50
CA ILE A 35 4.24 2.25 4.56
C ILE A 35 4.76 0.99 5.28
N ILE A 36 4.04 -0.12 5.14
CA ILE A 36 4.52 -1.45 5.50
C ILE A 36 5.07 -2.10 4.24
N MET A 37 6.40 -2.22 4.16
CA MET A 37 7.10 -2.76 2.99
C MET A 37 7.97 -3.97 3.33
N GLY A 38 8.46 -4.66 2.31
CA GLY A 38 9.29 -5.86 2.43
C GLY A 38 9.01 -6.87 1.33
N GLY A 39 9.81 -7.92 1.27
CA GLY A 39 9.71 -8.98 0.27
C GLY A 39 8.36 -9.72 0.28
N SER A 40 8.12 -10.53 -0.76
CA SER A 40 6.94 -11.40 -0.81
C SER A 40 6.97 -12.40 0.36
N GLY A 41 5.82 -12.63 0.98
CA GLY A 41 5.69 -13.60 2.07
C GLY A 41 6.25 -13.17 3.43
N CYS A 42 6.86 -11.96 3.57
CA CYS A 42 7.38 -11.50 4.87
C CYS A 42 6.32 -11.17 5.93
N GLY A 43 5.02 -11.20 5.59
CA GLY A 43 3.95 -11.03 6.57
C GLY A 43 3.29 -9.66 6.61
N LYS A 44 3.43 -8.81 5.58
CA LYS A 44 2.83 -7.46 5.52
C LYS A 44 1.31 -7.46 5.73
N SER A 45 0.57 -8.23 4.95
CA SER A 45 -0.90 -8.32 5.10
C SER A 45 -1.29 -9.01 6.41
N THR A 46 -0.44 -9.88 6.97
CA THR A 46 -0.65 -10.46 8.30
C THR A 46 -0.49 -9.40 9.39
N LEU A 47 0.56 -8.55 9.30
CA LEU A 47 0.71 -7.41 10.19
C LEU A 47 -0.51 -6.49 10.14
N LEU A 48 -0.98 -6.17 8.92
CA LEU A 48 -2.19 -5.37 8.75
C LEU A 48 -3.39 -5.99 9.48
N ARG A 49 -3.59 -7.32 9.40
CA ARG A 49 -4.68 -8.02 10.11
C ARG A 49 -4.58 -7.89 11.62
N HIS A 50 -3.37 -7.88 12.18
CA HIS A 50 -3.18 -7.61 13.60
C HIS A 50 -3.52 -6.17 13.98
N LEU A 51 -3.15 -5.20 13.12
CA LEU A 51 -3.47 -3.79 13.33
C LEU A 51 -4.98 -3.55 13.29
N ILE A 52 -5.71 -4.10 12.34
CA ILE A 52 -7.16 -3.92 12.19
C ILE A 52 -8.00 -4.86 13.06
N GLY A 53 -7.42 -5.53 14.05
CA GLY A 53 -8.14 -6.34 15.01
C GLY A 53 -8.72 -7.65 14.48
N LEU A 54 -8.33 -8.12 13.29
CA LEU A 54 -8.81 -9.40 12.73
C LEU A 54 -8.05 -10.61 13.27
N GLN A 55 -6.84 -10.41 13.78
CA GLN A 55 -6.01 -11.48 14.30
C GLN A 55 -5.26 -11.04 15.55
N GLN A 56 -5.39 -11.77 16.64
CA GLN A 56 -4.66 -11.52 17.87
C GLN A 56 -3.19 -11.93 17.73
N PRO A 57 -2.21 -11.10 18.14
CA PRO A 57 -0.81 -11.47 18.12
C PRO A 57 -0.49 -12.56 19.13
N ALA A 58 0.55 -13.35 18.87
CA ALA A 58 1.06 -14.36 19.80
C ALA A 58 1.73 -13.73 21.02
N LYS A 59 2.37 -12.55 20.83
CA LYS A 59 2.95 -11.71 21.90
C LYS A 59 2.89 -10.26 21.50
N GLY A 60 3.07 -9.38 22.48
CA GLY A 60 3.13 -7.95 22.27
C GLY A 60 1.76 -7.30 22.19
N LYS A 61 1.73 -6.01 21.86
CA LYS A 61 0.51 -5.21 21.92
C LYS A 61 0.42 -4.27 20.72
N VAL A 62 -0.82 -4.05 20.27
CA VAL A 62 -1.21 -2.95 19.38
C VAL A 62 -2.06 -2.00 20.21
N ARG A 63 -1.68 -0.72 20.24
CA ARG A 63 -2.40 0.32 20.98
C ARG A 63 -2.86 1.41 20.03
N TYR A 64 -4.07 1.91 20.30
CA TYR A 64 -4.66 3.09 19.67
C TYR A 64 -4.75 4.17 20.74
N GLY A 65 -3.84 5.15 20.69
CA GLY A 65 -3.61 6.06 21.80
C GLY A 65 -3.25 5.29 23.08
N ASP A 66 -4.05 5.46 24.13
CA ASP A 66 -3.81 4.79 25.42
C ASP A 66 -4.45 3.41 25.54
N VAL A 67 -5.27 2.98 24.57
CA VAL A 67 -6.03 1.73 24.63
C VAL A 67 -5.29 0.61 23.93
N SER A 68 -5.06 -0.51 24.61
CA SER A 68 -4.55 -1.74 24.02
C SER A 68 -5.69 -2.51 23.37
N LEU A 69 -5.62 -2.70 22.04
CA LEU A 69 -6.71 -3.28 21.23
C LEU A 69 -7.20 -4.64 21.74
N TRP A 70 -6.27 -5.50 22.14
CA TRP A 70 -6.60 -6.87 22.53
C TRP A 70 -6.86 -7.04 24.04
N ASP A 71 -6.49 -6.05 24.86
CA ASP A 71 -6.83 -6.01 26.28
C ASP A 71 -8.19 -5.30 26.51
N ALA A 72 -8.67 -4.53 25.51
CA ALA A 72 -9.95 -3.85 25.55
C ALA A 72 -11.13 -4.82 25.48
N GLY A 73 -12.22 -4.46 26.14
CA GLY A 73 -13.50 -5.17 26.01
C GLY A 73 -14.09 -5.07 24.58
N PRO A 74 -15.09 -5.92 24.28
CA PRO A 74 -15.68 -5.95 22.92
C PRO A 74 -16.21 -4.59 22.44
N GLU A 75 -16.92 -3.86 23.32
CA GLU A 75 -17.51 -2.55 22.98
C GLU A 75 -16.44 -1.49 22.68
N GLU A 76 -15.36 -1.47 23.45
CA GLU A 76 -14.27 -0.52 23.24
C GLU A 76 -13.46 -0.86 22.01
N ARG A 77 -13.24 -2.15 21.73
CA ARG A 77 -12.62 -2.61 20.49
C ARG A 77 -13.44 -2.22 19.27
N ASP A 78 -14.75 -2.45 19.33
CA ASP A 78 -15.67 -2.06 18.27
C ASP A 78 -15.63 -0.55 18.02
N ARG A 79 -15.64 0.27 19.09
CA ARG A 79 -15.49 1.73 18.99
C ARG A 79 -14.19 2.14 18.29
N ILE A 80 -13.05 1.49 18.60
CA ILE A 80 -11.77 1.76 17.94
C ILE A 80 -11.88 1.39 16.45
N MET A 81 -12.44 0.24 16.13
CA MET A 81 -12.52 -0.26 14.75
C MET A 81 -13.49 0.56 13.87
N ARG A 82 -14.55 1.14 14.43
CA ARG A 82 -15.40 2.11 13.72
C ARG A 82 -14.65 3.37 13.29
N GLY A 83 -13.61 3.76 14.03
CA GLY A 83 -12.71 4.85 13.66
C GLY A 83 -11.68 4.48 12.59
N CYS A 84 -11.75 3.26 12.05
CA CYS A 84 -10.83 2.72 11.05
C CYS A 84 -11.57 2.37 9.76
N GLY A 85 -11.08 2.87 8.62
CA GLY A 85 -11.56 2.47 7.29
C GLY A 85 -10.59 1.50 6.63
N ILE A 86 -11.11 0.50 5.89
CA ILE A 86 -10.27 -0.55 5.32
C ILE A 86 -10.55 -0.71 3.83
N LEU A 87 -9.50 -0.59 3.01
CA LEU A 87 -9.51 -0.93 1.59
C LEU A 87 -8.66 -2.19 1.35
N TYR A 88 -9.31 -3.29 1.02
CA TYR A 88 -8.64 -4.55 0.67
C TYR A 88 -8.15 -4.57 -0.79
N GLN A 89 -7.21 -5.45 -1.06
CA GLN A 89 -6.61 -5.62 -2.38
C GLN A 89 -7.65 -5.82 -3.51
N SER A 90 -8.73 -6.55 -3.27
CA SER A 90 -9.80 -6.77 -4.24
C SER A 90 -10.91 -5.72 -4.22
N SER A 91 -10.74 -4.62 -3.44
CA SER A 91 -11.77 -3.63 -3.09
C SER A 91 -12.94 -4.20 -2.26
N ALA A 92 -13.15 -5.50 -2.28
CA ALA A 92 -14.17 -6.25 -1.54
C ALA A 92 -15.60 -5.67 -1.64
N LEU A 93 -15.95 -5.08 -2.81
CA LEU A 93 -17.30 -4.60 -3.07
C LEU A 93 -18.25 -5.79 -3.25
N TRP A 94 -19.45 -5.68 -2.71
CA TRP A 94 -20.52 -6.64 -2.95
C TRP A 94 -21.04 -6.51 -4.39
N SER A 95 -20.88 -7.57 -5.17
CA SER A 95 -21.19 -7.56 -6.60
C SER A 95 -22.69 -7.46 -6.91
N SER A 96 -23.55 -7.83 -5.96
CA SER A 96 -25.00 -7.77 -6.05
C SER A 96 -25.59 -6.44 -5.60
N MET A 97 -24.75 -5.49 -5.19
CA MET A 97 -25.15 -4.17 -4.70
C MET A 97 -24.57 -3.09 -5.61
N THR A 98 -25.29 -1.99 -5.77
CA THR A 98 -24.80 -0.79 -6.45
C THR A 98 -23.65 -0.14 -5.67
N LEU A 99 -22.99 0.85 -6.25
CA LEU A 99 -21.91 1.55 -5.54
C LEU A 99 -22.45 2.32 -4.33
N ALA A 100 -23.60 2.98 -4.44
CA ALA A 100 -24.22 3.67 -3.31
C ALA A 100 -24.59 2.69 -2.20
N GLU A 101 -25.20 1.55 -2.52
CA GLU A 101 -25.54 0.50 -1.55
C GLU A 101 -24.29 -0.07 -0.86
N ASN A 102 -23.20 -0.27 -1.58
CA ASN A 102 -21.92 -0.69 -0.98
C ASN A 102 -21.40 0.30 0.07
N ILE A 103 -21.56 1.60 -0.17
CA ILE A 103 -21.14 2.66 0.77
C ILE A 103 -22.15 2.81 1.91
N ALA A 104 -23.41 2.52 1.67
CA ALA A 104 -24.47 2.56 2.68
C ALA A 104 -24.28 1.54 3.80
N ILE A 105 -23.71 0.36 3.53
CA ILE A 105 -23.55 -0.73 4.51
C ILE A 105 -23.02 -0.25 5.88
N PRO A 106 -21.85 0.39 5.99
CA PRO A 106 -21.35 0.84 7.29
C PRO A 106 -22.21 1.96 7.91
N LEU A 107 -22.89 2.78 7.10
CA LEU A 107 -23.77 3.82 7.60
C LEU A 107 -25.04 3.23 8.20
N GLU A 108 -25.64 2.24 7.55
CA GLU A 108 -26.83 1.51 8.05
C GLU A 108 -26.55 0.74 9.33
N GLU A 109 -25.36 0.15 9.45
CA GLU A 109 -24.98 -0.65 10.61
C GLU A 109 -24.62 0.19 11.84
N TYR A 110 -24.01 1.37 11.64
CA TYR A 110 -23.38 2.11 12.74
C TYR A 110 -23.96 3.50 13.00
N THR A 111 -25.04 3.90 12.29
CA THR A 111 -25.69 5.20 12.49
C THR A 111 -27.22 5.08 12.52
N ASP A 112 -27.87 6.08 13.08
CA ASP A 112 -29.33 6.19 13.10
C ASP A 112 -29.87 7.08 11.95
N LEU A 113 -29.11 7.21 10.86
CA LEU A 113 -29.46 8.03 9.71
C LEU A 113 -30.62 7.42 8.91
N SER A 114 -31.48 8.26 8.36
CA SER A 114 -32.51 7.80 7.43
C SER A 114 -31.91 7.34 6.10
N SER A 115 -32.63 6.52 5.35
CA SER A 115 -32.19 6.04 4.03
C SER A 115 -31.91 7.18 3.05
N ALA A 116 -32.62 8.32 3.17
CA ALA A 116 -32.33 9.50 2.33
C ALA A 116 -31.00 10.15 2.69
N GLU A 117 -30.70 10.34 3.97
CA GLU A 117 -29.41 10.88 4.45
C GLU A 117 -28.24 9.95 4.09
N ILE A 118 -28.43 8.64 4.26
CA ILE A 118 -27.43 7.63 3.87
C ILE A 118 -27.12 7.73 2.38
N ARG A 119 -28.14 7.87 1.52
CA ARG A 119 -27.96 8.02 0.08
C ARG A 119 -27.22 9.30 -0.28
N GLU A 120 -27.51 10.41 0.39
CA GLU A 120 -26.81 11.69 0.20
C GLU A 120 -25.31 11.56 0.58
N ILE A 121 -25.02 10.93 1.73
CA ILE A 121 -23.63 10.68 2.17
C ILE A 121 -22.94 9.75 1.19
N ALA A 122 -23.57 8.67 0.74
CA ALA A 122 -22.99 7.76 -0.23
C ALA A 122 -22.63 8.47 -1.55
N SER A 123 -23.54 9.32 -2.05
CA SER A 123 -23.31 10.15 -3.24
C SER A 123 -22.14 11.12 -3.03
N LEU A 124 -22.06 11.79 -1.88
CA LEU A 124 -20.94 12.66 -1.51
C LEU A 124 -19.61 11.89 -1.49
N LYS A 125 -19.57 10.70 -0.86
CA LYS A 125 -18.35 9.88 -0.80
C LYS A 125 -17.91 9.40 -2.19
N LEU A 126 -18.85 9.06 -3.08
CA LEU A 126 -18.57 8.75 -4.48
C LEU A 126 -18.00 9.97 -5.22
N ALA A 127 -18.59 11.15 -5.01
CA ALA A 127 -18.11 12.39 -5.63
C ALA A 127 -16.67 12.72 -5.19
N LEU A 128 -16.32 12.53 -3.90
CA LEU A 128 -14.96 12.76 -3.38
C LEU A 128 -13.92 11.87 -4.05
N VAL A 129 -14.28 10.69 -4.52
CA VAL A 129 -13.36 9.79 -5.24
C VAL A 129 -13.48 9.91 -6.77
N GLY A 130 -14.17 10.95 -7.28
CA GLY A 130 -14.37 11.19 -8.70
C GLY A 130 -15.30 10.18 -9.37
N LEU A 131 -16.33 9.72 -8.66
CA LEU A 131 -17.37 8.80 -9.14
C LEU A 131 -18.79 9.39 -8.99
N ALA A 132 -18.94 10.72 -9.07
CA ALA A 132 -20.25 11.36 -9.11
C ALA A 132 -21.03 10.86 -10.34
N GLY A 133 -22.31 10.50 -10.14
CA GLY A 133 -23.19 9.97 -11.19
C GLY A 133 -23.07 8.46 -11.42
N PHE A 134 -22.23 7.75 -10.63
CA PHE A 134 -22.09 6.29 -10.68
C PHE A 134 -22.79 5.56 -9.52
N GLU A 135 -23.66 6.24 -8.77
CA GLU A 135 -24.33 5.74 -7.58
C GLU A 135 -25.08 4.42 -7.83
N ASP A 136 -25.77 4.32 -8.95
CA ASP A 136 -26.63 3.19 -9.29
C ASP A 136 -25.94 2.12 -10.17
N TYR A 137 -24.62 2.26 -10.42
CA TYR A 137 -23.83 1.27 -11.14
C TYR A 137 -23.43 0.13 -10.22
N TYR A 138 -23.37 -1.08 -10.79
CA TYR A 138 -22.83 -2.26 -10.13
C TYR A 138 -21.32 -2.36 -10.32
N PRO A 139 -20.60 -3.05 -9.40
CA PRO A 139 -19.15 -3.27 -9.56
C PRO A 139 -18.75 -3.92 -10.88
N SER A 140 -19.63 -4.76 -11.50
CA SER A 140 -19.37 -5.40 -12.80
C SER A 140 -19.33 -4.43 -13.97
N GLU A 141 -19.92 -3.24 -13.86
CA GLU A 141 -20.09 -2.27 -14.92
C GLU A 141 -18.98 -1.21 -14.96
N ILE A 142 -18.03 -1.25 -14.03
CA ILE A 142 -16.99 -0.24 -13.88
C ILE A 142 -15.58 -0.85 -13.98
N SER A 143 -14.60 0.00 -14.30
CA SER A 143 -13.20 -0.41 -14.42
C SER A 143 -12.57 -0.82 -13.09
N GLY A 144 -11.41 -1.50 -13.12
CA GLY A 144 -10.65 -1.88 -11.92
C GLY A 144 -10.27 -0.68 -11.04
N GLY A 145 -9.82 0.42 -11.66
CA GLY A 145 -9.50 1.67 -10.95
C GLY A 145 -10.74 2.31 -10.32
N MET A 146 -11.88 2.28 -10.99
CA MET A 146 -13.15 2.75 -10.40
C MET A 146 -13.58 1.89 -9.22
N LYS A 147 -13.40 0.55 -9.28
CA LYS A 147 -13.66 -0.35 -8.14
C LYS A 147 -12.81 -0.01 -6.92
N LYS A 148 -11.52 0.30 -7.13
CA LYS A 148 -10.62 0.72 -6.05
C LYS A 148 -11.10 2.02 -5.41
N ARG A 149 -11.47 3.01 -6.21
CA ARG A 149 -11.99 4.30 -5.73
C ARG A 149 -13.34 4.14 -5.01
N ALA A 150 -14.25 3.31 -5.51
CA ALA A 150 -15.50 3.00 -4.81
C ALA A 150 -15.26 2.26 -3.48
N GLY A 151 -14.30 1.32 -3.44
CA GLY A 151 -13.87 0.67 -2.21
C GLY A 151 -13.29 1.66 -1.18
N LEU A 152 -12.53 2.66 -1.67
CA LEU A 152 -12.04 3.76 -0.84
C LEU A 152 -13.18 4.63 -0.32
N ALA A 153 -14.16 4.98 -1.15
CA ALA A 153 -15.36 5.72 -0.73
C ALA A 153 -16.10 4.98 0.40
N ARG A 154 -16.25 3.65 0.29
CA ARG A 154 -16.83 2.83 1.37
C ARG A 154 -15.98 2.84 2.63
N ALA A 155 -14.66 2.71 2.50
CA ALA A 155 -13.75 2.77 3.65
C ALA A 155 -13.85 4.11 4.40
N MET A 156 -14.23 5.20 3.72
CA MET A 156 -14.42 6.54 4.28
C MET A 156 -15.87 6.84 4.73
N ALA A 157 -16.80 5.91 4.62
CA ALA A 157 -18.21 6.20 4.86
C ALA A 157 -18.51 6.81 6.24
N LEU A 158 -17.81 6.33 7.28
CA LEU A 158 -17.94 6.79 8.67
C LEU A 158 -16.94 7.89 9.06
N ASP A 159 -16.27 8.56 8.13
CA ASP A 159 -15.22 9.56 8.37
C ASP A 159 -14.13 9.09 9.36
N PRO A 160 -13.49 7.93 9.11
CA PRO A 160 -12.53 7.35 10.03
C PRO A 160 -11.27 8.21 10.16
N GLY A 161 -10.71 8.26 11.38
CA GLY A 161 -9.43 8.93 11.61
C GLY A 161 -8.22 8.17 11.09
N ILE A 162 -8.38 6.87 10.79
CA ILE A 162 -7.31 6.00 10.27
C ILE A 162 -7.83 5.20 9.08
N LEU A 163 -7.03 5.15 8.02
CA LEU A 163 -7.30 4.36 6.82
C LEU A 163 -6.22 3.28 6.65
N PHE A 164 -6.63 2.05 6.42
CA PHE A 164 -5.76 0.91 6.15
C PHE A 164 -5.96 0.42 4.72
N PHE A 165 -4.87 0.31 3.96
CA PHE A 165 -4.90 -0.13 2.57
C PHE A 165 -3.98 -1.33 2.37
N ASP A 166 -4.53 -2.42 1.85
CA ASP A 166 -3.78 -3.62 1.47
C ASP A 166 -3.60 -3.65 -0.06
N GLU A 167 -2.39 -3.32 -0.55
CA GLU A 167 -2.02 -3.29 -1.97
C GLU A 167 -3.03 -2.48 -2.83
N PRO A 168 -3.27 -1.19 -2.51
CA PRO A 168 -4.34 -0.42 -3.14
C PRO A 168 -4.16 -0.24 -4.64
N SER A 169 -2.93 -0.10 -5.13
CA SER A 169 -2.58 0.09 -6.55
C SER A 169 -2.40 -1.21 -7.33
N ALA A 170 -2.43 -2.38 -6.65
CA ALA A 170 -2.21 -3.67 -7.32
C ALA A 170 -3.19 -3.90 -8.47
N GLY A 171 -2.64 -4.21 -9.65
CA GLY A 171 -3.40 -4.49 -10.87
C GLY A 171 -3.94 -3.25 -11.59
N LEU A 172 -3.55 -2.04 -11.17
CA LEU A 172 -3.84 -0.81 -11.88
C LEU A 172 -2.75 -0.49 -12.91
N ASP A 173 -3.14 0.22 -13.96
CA ASP A 173 -2.18 0.86 -14.85
C ASP A 173 -1.49 2.04 -14.14
N PRO A 174 -0.33 2.53 -14.63
CA PRO A 174 0.43 3.58 -13.97
C PRO A 174 -0.34 4.90 -13.77
N ILE A 175 -1.24 5.25 -14.70
CA ILE A 175 -2.04 6.47 -14.62
C ILE A 175 -3.08 6.33 -13.50
N SER A 176 -3.80 5.23 -13.47
CA SER A 176 -4.79 4.93 -12.44
C SER A 176 -4.16 4.82 -11.04
N SER A 177 -2.95 4.25 -10.94
CA SER A 177 -2.17 4.20 -9.71
C SER A 177 -1.83 5.59 -9.20
N HIS A 178 -1.30 6.44 -10.08
CA HIS A 178 -0.97 7.83 -9.73
C HIS A 178 -2.20 8.66 -9.29
N LEU A 179 -3.34 8.47 -9.96
CA LEU A 179 -4.60 9.12 -9.57
C LEU A 179 -5.04 8.66 -8.16
N LEU A 180 -4.87 7.38 -7.83
CA LEU A 180 -5.17 6.87 -6.49
C LEU A 180 -4.21 7.43 -5.43
N ASP A 181 -2.92 7.53 -5.75
CA ASP A 181 -1.92 8.13 -4.87
C ASP A 181 -2.25 9.61 -4.56
N ASN A 182 -2.61 10.40 -5.57
CA ASN A 182 -3.04 11.79 -5.38
C ASN A 182 -4.29 11.88 -4.50
N LEU A 183 -5.27 11.01 -4.71
CA LEU A 183 -6.47 10.96 -3.88
C LEU A 183 -6.13 10.64 -2.42
N ILE A 184 -5.20 9.72 -2.16
CA ILE A 184 -4.73 9.41 -0.80
C ILE A 184 -4.08 10.63 -0.14
N LEU A 185 -3.27 11.40 -0.89
CA LEU A 185 -2.68 12.65 -0.39
C LEU A 185 -3.75 13.69 -0.06
N GLU A 186 -4.73 13.89 -0.95
CA GLU A 186 -5.84 14.82 -0.74
C GLU A 186 -6.66 14.46 0.51
N LEU A 187 -6.94 13.17 0.73
CA LEU A 187 -7.64 12.69 1.90
C LEU A 187 -6.87 12.95 3.20
N ARG A 188 -5.55 12.65 3.21
CA ARG A 188 -4.71 12.97 4.35
C ARG A 188 -4.72 14.47 4.65
N ASP A 189 -4.53 15.30 3.63
CA ASP A 189 -4.36 16.75 3.82
C ASP A 189 -5.69 17.44 4.17
N SER A 190 -6.81 16.98 3.59
CA SER A 190 -8.13 17.60 3.79
C SER A 190 -8.82 17.10 5.06
N LEU A 191 -8.67 15.83 5.42
CA LEU A 191 -9.35 15.20 6.55
C LEU A 191 -8.44 15.01 7.77
N GLY A 192 -7.13 15.28 7.65
CA GLY A 192 -6.15 14.97 8.70
C GLY A 192 -6.02 13.48 8.99
N ALA A 193 -6.43 12.62 8.05
CA ALA A 193 -6.44 11.17 8.24
C ALA A 193 -5.01 10.61 8.34
N THR A 194 -4.84 9.61 9.19
CA THR A 194 -3.64 8.78 9.23
C THR A 194 -3.84 7.60 8.27
N VAL A 195 -2.88 7.31 7.42
CA VAL A 195 -2.98 6.26 6.42
C VAL A 195 -1.90 5.21 6.64
N VAL A 196 -2.27 3.94 6.65
CA VAL A 196 -1.34 2.79 6.73
C VAL A 196 -1.50 1.97 5.46
N ILE A 197 -0.42 1.83 4.69
CA ILE A 197 -0.44 1.17 3.38
C ILE A 197 0.50 -0.02 3.38
N VAL A 198 0.00 -1.20 3.05
CA VAL A 198 0.81 -2.33 2.63
C VAL A 198 1.02 -2.23 1.13
N THR A 199 2.26 -2.10 0.68
CA THR A 199 2.58 -2.10 -0.75
C THR A 199 4.03 -2.50 -1.04
N HIS A 200 4.27 -2.97 -2.24
CA HIS A 200 5.61 -3.19 -2.82
C HIS A 200 5.86 -2.29 -4.05
N GLU A 201 4.92 -1.42 -4.39
CA GLU A 201 5.02 -0.47 -5.51
C GLU A 201 5.92 0.72 -5.14
N LEU A 202 7.16 0.72 -5.64
CA LEU A 202 8.14 1.77 -5.31
C LEU A 202 7.68 3.16 -5.72
N ALA A 203 6.96 3.28 -6.84
CA ALA A 203 6.44 4.57 -7.30
C ALA A 203 5.55 5.21 -6.22
N SER A 204 4.57 4.47 -5.70
CA SER A 204 3.68 4.93 -4.62
C SER A 204 4.44 5.14 -3.31
N ILE A 205 5.35 4.21 -2.93
CA ILE A 205 6.16 4.35 -1.71
C ILE A 205 6.88 5.70 -1.68
N PHE A 206 7.53 6.09 -2.78
CA PHE A 206 8.27 7.36 -2.85
C PHE A 206 7.40 8.58 -3.12
N ALA A 207 6.24 8.41 -3.78
CA ALA A 207 5.34 9.52 -4.05
C ALA A 207 4.66 10.01 -2.78
N ILE A 208 4.11 9.10 -1.97
CA ILE A 208 3.20 9.45 -0.89
C ILE A 208 3.67 9.07 0.52
N GLY A 209 4.56 8.07 0.67
CA GLY A 209 5.04 7.62 1.98
C GLY A 209 5.95 8.64 2.66
N ASN A 210 5.71 8.94 3.95
CA ASN A 210 6.55 9.79 4.77
C ASN A 210 7.14 9.07 5.99
N ASN A 211 6.64 7.88 6.30
CA ASN A 211 7.17 7.01 7.36
C ASN A 211 6.95 5.55 6.95
N SER A 212 7.76 4.63 7.45
CA SER A 212 7.67 3.23 7.04
C SER A 212 8.30 2.24 8.00
N VAL A 213 7.97 0.96 7.79
CA VAL A 213 8.67 -0.20 8.35
C VAL A 213 9.01 -1.20 7.26
N PHE A 214 10.22 -1.74 7.27
CA PHE A 214 10.66 -2.81 6.38
C PHE A 214 10.68 -4.14 7.13
N LEU A 215 9.82 -5.08 6.72
CA LEU A 215 9.77 -6.44 7.25
C LEU A 215 10.68 -7.36 6.41
N ASP A 216 11.50 -8.13 7.09
CA ASP A 216 12.38 -9.11 6.45
C ASP A 216 11.93 -10.54 6.77
N ALA A 217 11.90 -11.39 5.74
CA ALA A 217 11.45 -12.78 5.89
C ALA A 217 12.53 -13.69 6.52
N ASP A 218 13.81 -13.39 6.28
CA ASP A 218 14.92 -14.23 6.73
C ASP A 218 15.20 -14.02 8.22
N SER A 219 15.35 -12.78 8.66
CA SER A 219 15.55 -12.43 10.07
C SER A 219 14.26 -12.52 10.89
N LYS A 220 13.10 -12.56 10.22
CA LYS A 220 11.76 -12.59 10.82
C LYS A 220 11.51 -11.43 11.78
N THR A 221 11.97 -10.25 11.41
CA THR A 221 11.76 -9.02 12.16
C THR A 221 11.79 -7.80 11.26
N MET A 222 11.53 -6.63 11.79
CA MET A 222 11.77 -5.37 11.09
C MET A 222 13.27 -5.05 11.07
N ILE A 223 13.79 -4.66 9.90
CA ILE A 223 15.22 -4.35 9.72
C ILE A 223 15.49 -2.88 9.41
N ALA A 224 14.46 -2.10 9.14
CA ALA A 224 14.53 -0.65 8.98
C ALA A 224 13.18 0.00 9.28
N SER A 225 13.21 1.27 9.72
CA SER A 225 12.03 2.12 9.86
C SER A 225 12.40 3.57 9.61
N GLY A 226 11.44 4.39 9.17
CA GLY A 226 11.60 5.82 8.89
C GLY A 226 11.13 6.22 7.50
N ASP A 227 11.49 7.42 7.06
CA ASP A 227 11.14 7.94 5.73
C ASP A 227 11.72 7.05 4.62
N PRO A 228 10.92 6.51 3.70
CA PRO A 228 11.42 5.67 2.60
C PRO A 228 12.49 6.34 1.73
N LYS A 229 12.41 7.65 1.54
CA LYS A 229 13.40 8.41 0.74
C LYS A 229 14.75 8.46 1.46
N GLN A 230 14.74 8.67 2.77
CA GLN A 230 15.95 8.62 3.60
C GLN A 230 16.51 7.20 3.67
N LEU A 231 15.65 6.19 3.85
CA LEU A 231 16.07 4.79 3.85
C LEU A 231 16.74 4.39 2.51
N ARG A 232 16.23 4.87 1.38
CA ARG A 232 16.86 4.66 0.07
C ARG A 232 18.26 5.26 0.00
N ALA A 233 18.42 6.49 0.53
CA ALA A 233 19.67 7.23 0.42
C ALA A 233 20.74 6.75 1.45
N GLU A 234 20.33 6.43 2.67
CA GLU A 234 21.22 6.31 3.83
C GLU A 234 21.30 4.92 4.44
N SER A 235 20.39 3.98 4.08
CA SER A 235 20.39 2.66 4.70
C SER A 235 21.67 1.90 4.42
N LYS A 236 22.30 1.40 5.48
CA LYS A 236 23.46 0.51 5.40
C LYS A 236 23.05 -0.96 5.16
N ASN A 237 21.78 -1.27 5.30
CA ASN A 237 21.28 -2.63 5.11
C ASN A 237 21.12 -2.90 3.60
N HIS A 238 21.85 -3.90 3.10
CA HIS A 238 21.84 -4.29 1.70
C HIS A 238 20.45 -4.69 1.20
N THR A 239 19.69 -5.48 1.97
CA THR A 239 18.33 -5.93 1.60
C THR A 239 17.38 -4.75 1.42
N VAL A 240 17.42 -3.76 2.32
CA VAL A 240 16.62 -2.54 2.23
C VAL A 240 17.00 -1.72 1.00
N ARG A 241 18.28 -1.51 0.77
CA ARG A 241 18.77 -0.76 -0.41
C ARG A 241 18.38 -1.47 -1.70
N SER A 242 18.69 -2.75 -1.83
CA SER A 242 18.38 -3.55 -3.03
C SER A 242 16.87 -3.51 -3.33
N PHE A 243 16.01 -3.61 -2.31
CA PHE A 243 14.57 -3.48 -2.49
C PHE A 243 14.19 -2.07 -3.00
N LEU A 244 14.68 -1.01 -2.37
CA LEU A 244 14.30 0.38 -2.68
C LEU A 244 14.92 0.90 -3.99
N THR A 245 15.98 0.24 -4.51
CA THR A 245 16.65 0.59 -5.78
C THR A 245 16.34 -0.40 -6.90
N ARG A 246 15.51 -1.43 -6.65
CA ARG A 246 15.28 -2.56 -7.58
C ARG A 246 16.58 -3.29 -7.98
N GLY A 247 17.57 -3.34 -7.09
CA GLY A 247 18.87 -3.94 -7.37
C GLY A 247 19.75 -3.18 -8.37
N LEU A 248 19.35 -1.97 -8.79
CA LEU A 248 20.11 -1.22 -9.83
C LEU A 248 21.46 -0.67 -9.34
N GLU A 249 21.67 -0.58 -8.02
CA GLU A 249 22.94 -0.10 -7.43
C GLU A 249 23.96 -1.23 -7.20
N ASP A 250 23.57 -2.48 -7.35
CA ASP A 250 24.44 -3.65 -7.15
C ASP A 250 25.06 -4.19 -8.44
N ALA A 251 24.80 -3.57 -9.60
CA ALA A 251 25.54 -3.86 -10.81
C ALA A 251 26.98 -3.34 -10.62
N PRO A 252 28.04 -4.20 -10.67
CA PRO A 252 29.40 -3.72 -10.66
C PRO A 252 29.54 -2.71 -11.80
N ALA A 253 30.11 -1.53 -11.52
CA ALA A 253 30.50 -0.60 -12.55
C ALA A 253 31.32 -1.39 -13.56
N GLU A 254 30.82 -1.55 -14.78
CA GLU A 254 31.65 -2.08 -15.87
C GLU A 254 32.86 -1.14 -15.96
N GLU A 255 34.00 -1.60 -15.43
CA GLU A 255 35.27 -0.96 -15.66
C GLU A 255 35.40 -0.81 -17.16
N GLY A 256 35.42 0.44 -17.62
CA GLY A 256 35.46 0.80 -19.02
C GLY A 256 36.60 0.05 -19.68
N LYS A 257 36.29 -0.93 -20.51
CA LYS A 257 37.22 -1.41 -21.51
C LYS A 257 37.53 -0.21 -22.40
N ALA A 258 38.72 0.30 -22.22
CA ALA A 258 39.31 1.26 -23.14
C ALA A 258 39.18 0.74 -24.58
N PRO A 259 38.81 1.56 -25.55
CA PRO A 259 38.77 1.17 -26.94
C PRO A 259 40.18 0.74 -27.33
N GLY A 260 40.34 -0.53 -27.77
CA GLY A 260 41.58 -1.06 -28.30
C GLY A 260 41.99 -0.25 -29.52
N PRO A 261 43.31 -0.15 -29.83
CA PRO A 261 43.84 0.71 -30.87
C PRO A 261 43.31 0.29 -32.26
N ASP A 262 42.88 1.29 -33.02
CA ASP A 262 42.56 1.20 -34.44
C ASP A 262 43.71 0.50 -35.20
N LEU A 263 43.43 -0.66 -35.75
CA LEU A 263 44.27 -1.25 -36.83
C LEU A 263 43.75 -0.71 -38.17
N CYS A 264 44.27 0.46 -38.52
CA CYS A 264 44.29 0.95 -39.88
C CYS A 264 45.32 0.12 -40.69
N GLY A 265 44.89 -0.59 -41.68
CA GLY A 265 45.77 -1.38 -42.58
C GLY A 265 45.10 -1.66 -43.93
N THR A 266 45.16 -0.67 -44.76
CA THR A 266 45.39 -0.60 -46.22
C THR A 266 45.32 -1.86 -47.06
N SER A 267 44.57 -1.72 -48.18
CA SER A 267 44.80 -2.20 -49.58
C SER A 267 44.67 -3.71 -49.84
N GLN A 268 43.97 -4.15 -50.82
CA GLN A 268 44.02 -3.85 -52.26
C GLN A 268 42.85 -4.50 -53.00
N LYS A 269 42.56 -3.92 -54.13
CA LYS A 269 41.69 -4.37 -55.23
C LYS A 269 42.05 -5.77 -55.72
N GLU A 270 41.03 -6.54 -56.08
CA GLU A 270 41.05 -7.21 -57.39
C GLU A 270 39.64 -7.60 -57.87
N GLU A 271 39.38 -7.15 -59.09
CA GLU A 271 38.27 -7.48 -59.93
C GLU A 271 38.30 -8.94 -60.30
N THR A 272 37.21 -9.65 -60.49
CA THR A 272 36.88 -10.38 -61.74
C THR A 272 35.50 -11.05 -61.65
N LYS A 273 34.64 -10.54 -62.48
CA LYS A 273 33.78 -11.18 -63.53
C LYS A 273 33.11 -12.54 -63.27
N GLN A 274 31.83 -12.48 -63.51
CA GLN A 274 31.04 -13.20 -64.46
C GLN A 274 30.14 -14.37 -63.99
N LYS A 275 28.89 -14.17 -64.45
CA LYS A 275 27.93 -15.16 -64.99
C LYS A 275 27.32 -16.07 -63.91
N GLY A 276 26.04 -16.26 -63.87
CA GLY A 276 25.00 -16.21 -64.84
C GLY A 276 23.96 -17.25 -64.45
N GLU A 277 22.76 -16.91 -64.81
CA GLU A 277 21.63 -17.79 -65.17
C GLU A 277 20.93 -18.68 -64.12
N LYS A 278 19.64 -18.34 -64.01
CA LYS A 278 18.46 -19.22 -64.07
C LYS A 278 18.26 -20.25 -62.95
N LEU A 279 17.21 -20.15 -62.22
CA LEU A 279 15.82 -20.48 -62.52
C LEU A 279 14.94 -19.94 -61.40
#